data_b7f80bf0742e61bc245251d8cb785bd6
#
_entry.id   b7f80bf0742e61bc245251d8cb785bd6
#
_cell.length_a   1.000
_cell.length_b   1.000
_cell.length_c   1.000
_cell.angle_alpha   90.00
_cell.angle_beta   90.00
_cell.angle_gamma   90.00
#
_symmetry.space_group_name_H-M   'P 1'
#
loop_
_entity.id
_entity.type
_entity.pdbx_description
1 polymer ?
#
loop_
_entity_poly.entity_id
_entity_poly.type
_entity_poly.pdbx_seq_one_letter_code
_entity_poly.pdbx_strand_id
1 'polypeptide(L)'
;MNKNLLVILLLGLAGTAQAGALVDLSAEASRPATNDMVRARVFSEASGSNPADLARQVNGTVAEALKVIREKKEVTLKSGNQSTYPIYTQSRKIDGWRMRSELLIESKDFGAVSELLGRLQQMRLAVGDIVQMPSPETRRQAEDEAMRDAIHAFRNRAAVVAEQVGKGWKIKQMNINQGGGGPVPIMRGARATMLAAEAAPA
;
A
#
# COMPACT_ATOMS: atom_id res chain seq x y z
N MET A 1 53.08 -5.46 -76.70
CA MET A 1 53.19 -4.80 -75.37
C MET A 1 51.75 -4.71 -74.84
N ASN A 2 51.43 -5.68 -73.95
CA ASN A 2 50.05 -5.87 -73.43
C ASN A 2 49.88 -5.12 -72.11
N LYS A 3 48.98 -4.19 -72.04
CA LYS A 3 48.58 -3.54 -70.77
C LYS A 3 47.34 -4.23 -70.23
N ASN A 4 47.55 -5.05 -69.23
CA ASN A 4 46.46 -5.68 -68.46
C ASN A 4 45.78 -4.64 -67.62
N LEU A 5 44.51 -4.40 -67.89
CA LEU A 5 43.60 -3.54 -67.10
C LEU A 5 42.92 -4.39 -66.05
N LEU A 6 43.39 -4.31 -64.84
CA LEU A 6 42.83 -5.00 -63.68
C LEU A 6 41.61 -4.20 -63.16
N VAL A 7 40.42 -4.66 -63.45
CA VAL A 7 39.17 -4.06 -62.91
C VAL A 7 38.91 -4.75 -61.57
N ILE A 8 39.12 -4.05 -60.48
CA ILE A 8 38.74 -4.46 -59.14
C ILE A 8 37.25 -4.12 -58.92
N LEU A 9 36.41 -5.13 -58.94
CA LEU A 9 34.98 -5.03 -58.60
C LEU A 9 34.82 -4.99 -57.08
N LEU A 10 34.69 -3.78 -56.48
CA LEU A 10 34.32 -3.60 -55.09
C LEU A 10 32.83 -3.94 -54.94
N LEU A 11 32.50 -5.15 -54.55
CA LEU A 11 31.17 -5.49 -54.06
C LEU A 11 31.00 -4.82 -52.67
N GLY A 12 30.32 -3.67 -52.62
CA GLY A 12 29.91 -3.07 -51.39
C GLY A 12 28.83 -3.94 -50.71
N LEU A 13 29.14 -4.60 -49.59
CA LEU A 13 28.14 -5.16 -48.68
C LEU A 13 27.34 -3.98 -48.07
N ALA A 14 26.25 -3.59 -48.72
CA ALA A 14 25.26 -2.75 -48.10
C ALA A 14 24.55 -3.59 -47.03
N GLY A 15 25.06 -3.57 -45.81
CA GLY A 15 24.36 -4.10 -44.65
C GLY A 15 23.06 -3.29 -44.46
N THR A 16 21.93 -3.91 -44.74
CA THR A 16 20.64 -3.31 -44.45
C THR A 16 20.51 -3.14 -42.96
N ALA A 17 20.81 -1.94 -42.47
CA ALA A 17 20.50 -1.54 -41.11
C ALA A 17 18.96 -1.62 -40.94
N GLN A 18 18.50 -2.72 -40.35
CA GLN A 18 17.08 -2.94 -40.08
C GLN A 18 16.74 -2.05 -38.89
N ALA A 19 16.34 -0.82 -39.17
CA ALA A 19 15.83 0.09 -38.18
C ALA A 19 14.51 -0.49 -37.63
N GLY A 20 14.59 -1.02 -36.41
CA GLY A 20 13.41 -1.48 -35.67
C GLY A 20 12.60 -0.30 -35.20
N ALA A 21 11.28 -0.33 -35.35
CA ALA A 21 10.40 0.64 -34.68
C ALA A 21 10.44 0.40 -33.16
N LEU A 22 10.54 1.46 -32.38
CA LEU A 22 10.35 1.43 -30.93
C LEU A 22 8.89 1.81 -30.65
N VAL A 23 8.19 0.97 -29.90
CA VAL A 23 6.82 1.22 -29.48
C VAL A 23 6.75 1.11 -27.97
N ASP A 24 6.21 2.13 -27.31
CA ASP A 24 5.95 2.14 -25.89
C ASP A 24 4.52 1.70 -25.62
N LEU A 25 4.38 0.67 -24.80
CA LEU A 25 3.07 0.11 -24.41
C LEU A 25 3.00 0.05 -22.89
N SER A 26 1.82 0.30 -22.35
CA SER A 26 1.50 0.08 -20.95
C SER A 26 0.37 -0.93 -20.80
N ALA A 27 0.36 -1.68 -19.71
CA ALA A 27 -0.75 -2.51 -19.30
C ALA A 27 -0.86 -2.49 -17.78
N GLU A 28 -2.08 -2.52 -17.30
CA GLU A 28 -2.42 -2.51 -15.89
C GLU A 28 -3.37 -3.67 -15.60
N ALA A 29 -3.27 -4.22 -14.41
CA ALA A 29 -4.23 -5.17 -13.88
C ALA A 29 -4.37 -4.97 -12.38
N SER A 30 -5.52 -5.33 -11.83
CA SER A 30 -5.79 -5.32 -10.41
C SER A 30 -6.53 -6.58 -10.01
N ARG A 31 -6.24 -7.07 -8.80
CA ARG A 31 -6.95 -8.21 -8.22
C ARG A 31 -7.47 -7.81 -6.83
N PRO A 32 -8.74 -8.11 -6.51
CA PRO A 32 -9.24 -7.92 -5.17
C PRO A 32 -8.55 -8.90 -4.21
N ALA A 33 -8.17 -8.42 -3.03
CA ALA A 33 -7.67 -9.25 -1.95
C ALA A 33 -8.76 -9.39 -0.89
N THR A 34 -9.06 -10.61 -0.48
CA THR A 34 -10.05 -10.88 0.57
C THR A 34 -9.55 -10.38 1.93
N ASN A 35 -10.43 -9.74 2.69
CA ASN A 35 -10.14 -9.33 4.07
C ASN A 35 -10.24 -10.56 5.00
N ASP A 36 -9.16 -11.31 5.10
CA ASP A 36 -9.04 -12.56 5.88
C ASP A 36 -8.35 -12.37 7.23
N MET A 37 -8.07 -11.12 7.63
CA MET A 37 -7.43 -10.77 8.88
C MET A 37 -8.11 -9.57 9.51
N VAL A 38 -8.18 -9.55 10.84
CA VAL A 38 -8.58 -8.38 11.62
C VAL A 38 -7.37 -7.78 12.31
N ARG A 39 -7.29 -6.48 12.31
CA ARG A 39 -6.38 -5.66 13.12
C ARG A 39 -7.20 -4.84 14.08
N ALA A 40 -6.86 -4.91 15.36
CA ALA A 40 -7.44 -4.08 16.40
C ALA A 40 -6.35 -3.25 17.09
N ARG A 41 -6.65 -2.01 17.39
CA ARG A 41 -5.81 -1.14 18.21
C ARG A 41 -6.44 -1.03 19.58
N VAL A 42 -5.66 -1.36 20.61
CA VAL A 42 -6.02 -1.13 22.01
C VAL A 42 -5.00 -0.23 22.67
N PHE A 43 -5.41 0.53 23.67
CA PHE A 43 -4.49 1.44 24.34
C PHE A 43 -4.84 1.61 25.81
N SER A 44 -3.80 1.90 26.60
CA SER A 44 -3.90 2.43 27.95
C SER A 44 -3.58 3.90 27.92
N GLU A 45 -4.40 4.72 28.57
CA GLU A 45 -4.21 6.17 28.67
C GLU A 45 -4.44 6.62 30.10
N ALA A 46 -3.61 7.54 30.58
CA ALA A 46 -3.76 8.19 31.86
C ALA A 46 -3.38 9.67 31.77
N SER A 47 -3.99 10.49 32.63
CA SER A 47 -3.69 11.91 32.74
C SER A 47 -3.43 12.28 34.19
N GLY A 48 -2.50 13.23 34.45
CA GLY A 48 -2.13 13.68 35.78
C GLY A 48 -1.02 14.71 35.75
N SER A 49 -0.62 15.17 36.91
CA SER A 49 0.40 16.22 37.03
C SER A 49 1.86 15.73 36.91
N ASN A 50 2.11 14.45 37.19
CA ASN A 50 3.46 13.87 37.19
C ASN A 50 3.64 12.84 36.09
N PRO A 51 4.49 13.09 35.07
CA PRO A 51 4.72 12.16 33.96
C PRO A 51 5.29 10.80 34.41
N ALA A 52 6.11 10.77 35.47
CA ALA A 52 6.71 9.51 35.95
C ALA A 52 5.66 8.57 36.57
N ASP A 53 4.65 9.13 37.26
CA ASP A 53 3.56 8.35 37.83
C ASP A 53 2.66 7.80 36.71
N LEU A 54 2.38 8.63 35.71
CA LEU A 54 1.65 8.20 34.52
C LEU A 54 2.36 7.05 33.79
N ALA A 55 3.69 7.16 33.65
CA ALA A 55 4.49 6.11 33.03
C ALA A 55 4.38 4.79 33.79
N ARG A 56 4.47 4.81 35.12
CA ARG A 56 4.30 3.61 35.94
C ARG A 56 2.91 3.00 35.77
N GLN A 57 1.88 3.82 35.80
CA GLN A 57 0.49 3.37 35.66
C GLN A 57 0.23 2.76 34.28
N VAL A 58 0.55 3.49 33.21
CA VAL A 58 0.27 3.05 31.82
C VAL A 58 1.10 1.82 31.49
N ASN A 59 2.39 1.81 31.82
CA ASN A 59 3.26 0.67 31.56
C ASN A 59 2.87 -0.56 32.38
N GLY A 60 2.40 -0.38 33.62
CA GLY A 60 1.86 -1.48 34.42
C GLY A 60 0.64 -2.12 33.78
N THR A 61 -0.33 -1.31 33.36
CA THR A 61 -1.53 -1.81 32.65
C THR A 61 -1.15 -2.53 31.36
N VAL A 62 -0.23 -1.96 30.57
CA VAL A 62 0.27 -2.58 29.33
C VAL A 62 0.98 -3.90 29.60
N ALA A 63 1.81 -3.97 30.65
CA ALA A 63 2.53 -5.20 31.02
C ALA A 63 1.57 -6.35 31.38
N GLU A 64 0.49 -6.06 32.10
CA GLU A 64 -0.56 -7.07 32.39
C GLU A 64 -1.32 -7.46 31.11
N ALA A 65 -1.68 -6.50 30.27
CA ALA A 65 -2.31 -6.79 28.97
C ALA A 65 -1.46 -7.71 28.09
N LEU A 66 -0.15 -7.47 28.06
CA LEU A 66 0.81 -8.29 27.30
C LEU A 66 0.81 -9.75 27.76
N LYS A 67 0.62 -10.03 29.05
CA LYS A 67 0.52 -11.40 29.55
C LYS A 67 -0.72 -12.10 28.97
N VAL A 68 -1.87 -11.43 29.04
CA VAL A 68 -3.15 -11.95 28.53
C VAL A 68 -3.12 -12.18 27.02
N ILE A 69 -2.52 -11.25 26.26
CA ILE A 69 -2.42 -11.37 24.80
C ILE A 69 -1.53 -12.57 24.41
N ARG A 70 -0.41 -12.78 25.12
CA ARG A 70 0.51 -13.90 24.85
C ARG A 70 -0.08 -15.28 25.13
N GLU A 71 -1.16 -15.39 25.86
CA GLU A 71 -1.90 -16.64 26.07
C GLU A 71 -2.61 -17.10 24.78
N LYS A 72 -2.92 -16.16 23.87
CA LYS A 72 -3.63 -16.42 22.61
C LYS A 72 -2.63 -16.61 21.48
N LYS A 73 -2.30 -17.85 21.14
CA LYS A 73 -1.29 -18.21 20.12
C LYS A 73 -1.68 -17.79 18.70
N GLU A 74 -2.97 -17.73 18.43
CA GLU A 74 -3.57 -17.29 17.17
C GLU A 74 -3.51 -15.79 16.93
N VAL A 75 -3.07 -15.04 17.94
CA VAL A 75 -2.99 -13.58 17.90
C VAL A 75 -1.55 -13.13 17.76
N THR A 76 -1.28 -12.29 16.79
CA THR A 76 0.01 -11.62 16.63
C THR A 76 -0.06 -10.24 17.28
N LEU A 77 0.89 -9.98 18.17
CA LEU A 77 1.05 -8.68 18.80
C LEU A 77 2.12 -7.88 18.06
N LYS A 78 1.82 -6.64 17.73
CA LYS A 78 2.78 -5.63 17.25
C LYS A 78 2.84 -4.49 18.25
N SER A 79 4.02 -3.94 18.48
CA SER A 79 4.17 -2.74 19.28
C SER A 79 3.48 -1.56 18.58
N GLY A 80 2.66 -0.86 19.37
CA GLY A 80 2.07 0.41 18.95
C GLY A 80 2.96 1.59 19.33
N ASN A 81 2.39 2.77 19.20
CA ASN A 81 3.04 4.02 19.60
C ASN A 81 2.87 4.29 21.11
N GLN A 82 3.89 4.90 21.71
CA GLN A 82 3.79 5.44 23.06
C GLN A 82 4.12 6.92 23.02
N SER A 83 3.25 7.74 23.60
CA SER A 83 3.40 9.19 23.60
C SER A 83 3.04 9.79 24.96
N THR A 84 3.73 10.87 25.29
CA THR A 84 3.42 11.70 26.46
C THR A 84 3.40 13.14 25.99
N TYR A 85 2.33 13.85 26.28
CA TYR A 85 2.16 15.25 25.86
C TYR A 85 1.52 16.08 26.96
N PRO A 86 1.87 17.38 27.04
CA PRO A 86 1.31 18.29 28.03
C PRO A 86 -0.15 18.61 27.70
N ILE A 87 -0.94 18.79 28.75
CA ILE A 87 -2.28 19.37 28.70
C ILE A 87 -2.14 20.85 29.08
N TYR A 88 -2.74 21.72 28.27
CA TYR A 88 -2.66 23.17 28.49
C TYR A 88 -3.99 23.74 28.93
N THR A 89 -3.94 24.75 29.86
CA THR A 89 -5.07 25.61 30.17
C THR A 89 -5.39 26.55 28.98
N GLN A 90 -6.51 27.25 29.06
CA GLN A 90 -6.84 28.32 28.09
C GLN A 90 -5.78 29.43 28.04
N SER A 91 -5.08 29.69 29.17
CA SER A 91 -3.97 30.64 29.25
C SER A 91 -2.61 30.09 28.77
N ARG A 92 -2.61 28.93 28.09
CA ARG A 92 -1.40 28.25 27.56
C ARG A 92 -0.36 27.84 28.62
N LYS A 93 -0.77 27.71 29.87
CA LYS A 93 0.09 27.11 30.91
C LYS A 93 -0.14 25.61 30.95
N ILE A 94 0.90 24.83 31.27
CA ILE A 94 0.77 23.38 31.44
C ILE A 94 -0.06 23.13 32.69
N ASP A 95 -1.17 22.41 32.53
CA ASP A 95 -2.10 21.99 33.58
C ASP A 95 -1.88 20.54 33.99
N GLY A 96 -1.23 19.77 33.17
CA GLY A 96 -0.92 18.37 33.42
C GLY A 96 -0.29 17.69 32.21
N TRP A 97 -0.27 16.38 32.27
CA TRP A 97 0.28 15.53 31.24
C TRP A 97 -0.71 14.42 30.92
N ARG A 98 -0.66 13.95 29.69
CA ARG A 98 -1.38 12.77 29.24
C ARG A 98 -0.38 11.79 28.62
N MET A 99 -0.45 10.55 29.05
CA MET A 99 0.34 9.47 28.49
C MET A 99 -0.57 8.42 27.88
N ARG A 100 -0.21 7.95 26.71
CA ARG A 100 -0.91 6.89 25.98
C ARG A 100 0.10 5.89 25.45
N SER A 101 -0.21 4.60 25.60
CA SER A 101 0.54 3.50 25.03
C SER A 101 -0.41 2.57 24.27
N GLU A 102 -0.08 2.27 23.03
CA GLU A 102 -0.89 1.51 22.11
C GLU A 102 -0.31 0.11 21.87
N LEU A 103 -1.19 -0.85 21.67
CA LEU A 103 -0.88 -2.20 21.22
C LEU A 103 -1.69 -2.48 19.96
N LEU A 104 -1.08 -3.11 18.95
CA LEU A 104 -1.73 -3.57 17.75
C LEU A 104 -1.84 -5.09 17.80
N ILE A 105 -3.06 -5.58 17.62
CA ILE A 105 -3.41 -7.00 17.68
C ILE A 105 -3.88 -7.40 16.29
N GLU A 106 -3.30 -8.45 15.74
CA GLU A 106 -3.69 -9.00 14.44
C GLU A 106 -3.97 -10.49 14.54
N SER A 107 -5.03 -10.95 13.89
CA SER A 107 -5.34 -12.39 13.77
C SER A 107 -6.24 -12.65 12.56
N LYS A 108 -6.16 -13.88 12.05
CA LYS A 108 -7.16 -14.43 11.11
C LYS A 108 -8.39 -15.01 11.86
N ASP A 109 -8.27 -15.24 13.16
CA ASP A 109 -9.38 -15.66 14.01
C ASP A 109 -10.08 -14.44 14.61
N PHE A 110 -11.20 -14.07 13.99
CA PHE A 110 -12.04 -12.95 14.41
C PHE A 110 -12.68 -13.16 15.78
N GLY A 111 -13.04 -14.42 16.09
CA GLY A 111 -13.63 -14.78 17.38
C GLY A 111 -12.64 -14.60 18.52
N ALA A 112 -11.42 -15.12 18.34
CA ALA A 112 -10.34 -14.97 19.31
C ALA A 112 -10.00 -13.51 19.60
N VAL A 113 -9.99 -12.64 18.56
CA VAL A 113 -9.78 -11.20 18.76
C VAL A 113 -10.93 -10.58 19.52
N SER A 114 -12.17 -10.90 19.18
CA SER A 114 -13.35 -10.36 19.85
C SER A 114 -13.38 -10.70 21.35
N GLU A 115 -13.11 -11.94 21.70
CA GLU A 115 -12.99 -12.40 23.10
C GLU A 115 -11.86 -11.68 23.84
N LEU A 116 -10.68 -11.59 23.17
CA LEU A 116 -9.52 -10.93 23.74
C LEU A 116 -9.79 -9.43 24.01
N LEU A 117 -10.42 -8.72 23.08
CA LEU A 117 -10.79 -7.33 23.25
C LEU A 117 -11.72 -7.14 24.47
N GLY A 118 -12.69 -8.03 24.66
CA GLY A 118 -13.55 -8.01 25.85
C GLY A 118 -12.76 -8.14 27.16
N ARG A 119 -11.79 -9.06 27.22
CA ARG A 119 -10.90 -9.21 28.40
C ARG A 119 -10.05 -7.96 28.62
N LEU A 120 -9.47 -7.38 27.55
CA LEU A 120 -8.63 -6.17 27.67
C LEU A 120 -9.43 -4.94 28.12
N GLN A 121 -10.69 -4.82 27.71
CA GLN A 121 -11.57 -3.75 28.19
C GLN A 121 -11.87 -3.89 29.71
N GLN A 122 -12.04 -5.11 30.19
CA GLN A 122 -12.18 -5.36 31.65
C GLN A 122 -10.92 -4.94 32.42
N MET A 123 -9.76 -4.97 31.77
CA MET A 123 -8.48 -4.49 32.32
C MET A 123 -8.27 -2.97 32.13
N ARG A 124 -9.31 -2.22 31.76
CA ARG A 124 -9.29 -0.77 31.53
C ARG A 124 -8.46 -0.32 30.33
N LEU A 125 -8.23 -1.18 29.34
CA LEU A 125 -7.74 -0.74 28.05
C LEU A 125 -8.92 -0.27 27.22
N ALA A 126 -8.73 0.80 26.49
CA ALA A 126 -9.69 1.27 25.50
C ALA A 126 -9.41 0.61 24.14
N VAL A 127 -10.48 0.32 23.41
CA VAL A 127 -10.40 -0.12 22.01
C VAL A 127 -10.50 1.12 21.13
N GLY A 128 -9.54 1.28 20.24
CA GLY A 128 -9.52 2.34 19.23
C GLY A 128 -10.29 1.91 17.99
N ASP A 129 -9.55 1.55 16.95
CA ASP A 129 -10.09 1.07 15.68
C ASP A 129 -9.98 -0.45 15.55
N ILE A 130 -10.96 -1.03 14.88
CA ILE A 130 -10.96 -2.42 14.44
C ILE A 130 -11.15 -2.41 12.93
N VAL A 131 -10.18 -2.96 12.19
CA VAL A 131 -10.17 -2.94 10.74
C VAL A 131 -10.00 -4.35 10.20
N GLN A 132 -10.86 -4.74 9.27
CA GLN A 132 -10.66 -5.94 8.49
C GLN A 132 -9.80 -5.62 7.27
N MET A 133 -8.83 -6.46 6.99
CA MET A 133 -7.87 -6.24 5.92
C MET A 133 -7.32 -7.58 5.40
N PRO A 134 -6.74 -7.59 4.20
CA PRO A 134 -6.04 -8.77 3.72
C PRO A 134 -4.80 -9.04 4.59
N SER A 135 -4.57 -10.32 4.90
CA SER A 135 -3.30 -10.74 5.48
C SER A 135 -2.13 -10.46 4.51
N PRO A 136 -0.90 -10.39 5.01
CA PRO A 136 0.28 -10.21 4.16
C PRO A 136 0.39 -11.28 3.06
N GLU A 137 -0.02 -12.52 3.35
CA GLU A 137 -0.03 -13.63 2.40
C GLU A 137 -1.07 -13.39 1.30
N THR A 138 -2.31 -13.10 1.70
CA THR A 138 -3.42 -12.86 0.77
C THR A 138 -3.15 -11.64 -0.11
N ARG A 139 -2.56 -10.59 0.46
CA ARG A 139 -2.14 -9.42 -0.30
C ARG A 139 -1.09 -9.77 -1.35
N ARG A 140 0.00 -10.47 -0.96
CA ARG A 140 1.05 -10.89 -1.89
C ARG A 140 0.51 -11.77 -3.00
N GLN A 141 -0.40 -12.72 -2.68
CA GLN A 141 -1.02 -13.55 -3.69
C GLN A 141 -1.80 -12.71 -4.72
N ALA A 142 -2.62 -11.78 -4.27
CA ALA A 142 -3.36 -10.89 -5.15
C ALA A 142 -2.44 -10.00 -6.01
N GLU A 143 -1.35 -9.50 -5.43
CA GLU A 143 -0.32 -8.71 -6.14
C GLU A 143 0.38 -9.55 -7.21
N ASP A 144 0.75 -10.80 -6.91
CA ASP A 144 1.38 -11.72 -7.86
C ASP A 144 0.43 -12.11 -9.00
N GLU A 145 -0.85 -12.29 -8.71
CA GLU A 145 -1.88 -12.57 -9.73
C GLU A 145 -2.08 -11.34 -10.62
N ALA A 146 -2.21 -10.16 -10.04
CA ALA A 146 -2.33 -8.91 -10.79
C ALA A 146 -1.11 -8.67 -11.70
N MET A 147 0.09 -8.95 -11.22
CA MET A 147 1.30 -8.85 -12.02
C MET A 147 1.27 -9.80 -13.24
N ARG A 148 0.86 -11.06 -13.05
CA ARG A 148 0.73 -12.02 -14.16
C ARG A 148 -0.28 -11.54 -15.19
N ASP A 149 -1.42 -11.03 -14.74
CA ASP A 149 -2.46 -10.49 -15.63
C ASP A 149 -1.97 -9.26 -16.39
N ALA A 150 -1.24 -8.35 -15.75
CA ALA A 150 -0.67 -7.18 -16.40
C ALA A 150 0.35 -7.55 -17.49
N ILE A 151 1.23 -8.52 -17.19
CA ILE A 151 2.18 -9.05 -18.19
C ILE A 151 1.44 -9.71 -19.36
N HIS A 152 0.38 -10.46 -19.08
CA HIS A 152 -0.44 -11.10 -20.13
C HIS A 152 -1.13 -10.05 -21.01
N ALA A 153 -1.73 -9.04 -20.39
CA ALA A 153 -2.35 -7.93 -21.12
C ALA A 153 -1.33 -7.14 -21.95
N PHE A 154 -0.13 -6.90 -21.42
CA PHE A 154 0.97 -6.27 -22.18
C PHE A 154 1.35 -7.10 -23.41
N ARG A 155 1.57 -8.41 -23.25
CA ARG A 155 1.95 -9.30 -24.37
C ARG A 155 0.88 -9.35 -25.45
N ASN A 156 -0.40 -9.40 -25.05
CA ASN A 156 -1.50 -9.39 -26.00
C ASN A 156 -1.54 -8.08 -26.80
N ARG A 157 -1.38 -6.92 -26.14
CA ARG A 157 -1.29 -5.62 -26.82
C ARG A 157 -0.12 -5.55 -27.78
N ALA A 158 1.05 -6.05 -27.35
CA ALA A 158 2.24 -6.08 -28.20
C ALA A 158 2.05 -6.98 -29.43
N ALA A 159 1.38 -8.12 -29.28
CA ALA A 159 1.07 -9.00 -30.40
C ALA A 159 0.12 -8.33 -31.42
N VAL A 160 -0.95 -7.67 -30.95
CA VAL A 160 -1.87 -6.93 -31.82
C VAL A 160 -1.14 -5.83 -32.60
N VAL A 161 -0.29 -5.05 -31.95
CA VAL A 161 0.49 -4.00 -32.62
C VAL A 161 1.45 -4.61 -33.65
N ALA A 162 2.13 -5.70 -33.29
CA ALA A 162 3.07 -6.39 -34.19
C ALA A 162 2.38 -6.91 -35.45
N GLU A 163 1.17 -7.47 -35.31
CA GLU A 163 0.36 -7.94 -36.42
C GLU A 163 0.00 -6.78 -37.37
N GLN A 164 -0.47 -5.66 -36.85
CA GLN A 164 -0.83 -4.49 -37.66
C GLN A 164 0.38 -3.85 -38.37
N VAL A 165 1.56 -3.91 -37.76
CA VAL A 165 2.81 -3.39 -38.34
C VAL A 165 3.48 -4.39 -39.28
N GLY A 166 3.01 -5.67 -39.30
CA GLY A 166 3.60 -6.74 -40.12
C GLY A 166 5.04 -7.12 -39.73
N LYS A 167 5.41 -6.95 -38.46
CA LYS A 167 6.77 -7.24 -37.95
C LYS A 167 6.71 -8.00 -36.62
N GLY A 168 7.67 -8.91 -36.41
CA GLY A 168 7.87 -9.52 -35.09
C GLY A 168 8.29 -8.49 -34.04
N TRP A 169 8.08 -8.81 -32.76
CA TRP A 169 8.43 -7.92 -31.65
C TRP A 169 9.30 -8.62 -30.60
N LYS A 170 10.03 -7.83 -29.84
CA LYS A 170 10.76 -8.26 -28.65
C LYS A 170 10.71 -7.18 -27.58
N ILE A 171 10.73 -7.59 -26.33
CA ILE A 171 10.82 -6.64 -25.21
C ILE A 171 12.25 -6.08 -25.18
N LYS A 172 12.38 -4.75 -25.23
CA LYS A 172 13.65 -4.06 -25.04
C LYS A 172 13.84 -3.73 -23.55
N GLN A 173 12.76 -3.27 -22.89
CA GLN A 173 12.75 -2.88 -21.49
C GLN A 173 11.37 -3.15 -20.92
N MET A 174 11.31 -3.55 -19.66
CA MET A 174 10.07 -3.71 -18.90
C MET A 174 10.23 -3.06 -17.53
N ASN A 175 9.31 -2.18 -17.18
CA ASN A 175 9.20 -1.59 -15.86
C ASN A 175 7.91 -2.09 -15.22
N ILE A 176 8.01 -2.72 -14.06
CA ILE A 176 6.85 -3.22 -13.32
C ILE A 176 6.73 -2.39 -12.05
N ASN A 177 5.66 -1.60 -11.96
CA ASN A 177 5.33 -0.83 -10.78
C ASN A 177 4.16 -1.51 -10.06
N GLN A 178 4.40 -1.98 -8.86
CA GLN A 178 3.35 -2.44 -7.97
C GLN A 178 2.81 -1.22 -7.22
N GLY A 179 1.74 -0.64 -7.73
CA GLY A 179 0.98 0.37 -7.00
C GLY A 179 0.22 -0.32 -5.89
N GLY A 180 0.60 -0.11 -4.64
CA GLY A 180 -0.27 -0.46 -3.52
C GLY A 180 -1.57 0.32 -3.69
N GLY A 181 -2.66 -0.38 -4.03
CA GLY A 181 -3.98 0.21 -4.18
C GLY A 181 -4.47 0.78 -2.85
N GLY A 182 -4.08 2.01 -2.55
CA GLY A 182 -4.83 2.83 -1.62
C GLY A 182 -6.19 3.12 -2.25
N PRO A 183 -7.25 3.32 -1.45
CA PRO A 183 -8.54 3.70 -2.00
C PRO A 183 -8.33 4.94 -2.87
N VAL A 184 -8.64 4.80 -4.16
CA VAL A 184 -8.66 5.94 -5.07
C VAL A 184 -9.74 6.87 -4.52
N PRO A 185 -9.42 8.11 -4.11
CA PRO A 185 -10.45 9.05 -3.70
C PRO A 185 -11.37 9.24 -4.90
N ILE A 186 -12.59 8.75 -4.80
CA ILE A 186 -13.63 9.08 -5.77
C ILE A 186 -13.93 10.56 -5.57
N MET A 187 -13.29 11.41 -6.32
CA MET A 187 -13.67 12.83 -6.41
C MET A 187 -15.05 12.91 -7.06
N ARG A 188 -16.10 12.69 -6.28
CA ARG A 188 -17.45 13.10 -6.59
C ARG A 188 -17.50 14.62 -6.40
N GLY A 189 -17.43 15.38 -7.48
CA GLY A 189 -17.80 16.77 -7.36
C GLY A 189 -17.01 17.82 -8.11
N ALA A 190 -16.43 17.55 -9.27
CA ALA A 190 -15.83 18.62 -10.08
C ALA A 190 -16.58 18.91 -11.41
N ARG A 191 -17.79 18.39 -11.61
CA ARG A 191 -18.56 18.65 -12.84
C ARG A 191 -19.83 19.48 -12.67
N ALA A 192 -20.18 19.89 -11.46
CA ALA A 192 -21.42 20.66 -11.22
C ALA A 192 -21.21 22.19 -11.16
N THR A 193 -20.00 22.70 -11.15
CA THR A 193 -19.73 24.15 -11.05
C THR A 193 -19.33 24.84 -12.36
N MET A 194 -19.15 24.11 -13.45
CA MET A 194 -18.84 24.74 -14.76
C MET A 194 -20.06 25.04 -15.65
N LEU A 195 -21.26 24.59 -15.28
CA LEU A 195 -22.48 24.87 -16.04
C LEU A 195 -23.35 26.02 -15.45
N ALA A 196 -22.95 26.62 -14.35
CA ALA A 196 -23.68 27.72 -13.73
C ALA A 196 -23.11 29.13 -14.04
N ALA A 197 -22.01 29.22 -14.80
CA ALA A 197 -21.37 30.51 -15.10
C ALA A 197 -21.74 31.10 -16.48
N GLU A 198 -22.60 30.43 -17.27
CA GLU A 198 -22.94 30.86 -18.64
C GLU A 198 -24.43 31.29 -18.82
N ALA A 199 -25.12 31.68 -17.76
CA ALA A 199 -26.46 32.24 -17.83
C ALA A 199 -26.58 33.50 -16.96
N ALA A 200 -25.91 34.59 -17.38
CA ALA A 200 -26.29 35.94 -16.94
C ALA A 200 -26.75 36.74 -18.19
N PRO A 201 -28.02 37.11 -18.32
CA PRO A 201 -28.45 38.01 -19.39
C PRO A 201 -28.03 39.44 -19.08
N ALA A 202 -27.75 40.15 -20.18
CA ALA A 202 -27.42 41.57 -20.25
C ALA A 202 -28.56 42.47 -19.76
#